data_0c12100c516a009e4ede1c82ddfc04ab
#
_entry.id   0c12100c516a009e4ede1c82ddfc04ab
#
_cell.length_a   1.000
_cell.length_b   1.000
_cell.length_c   1.000
_cell.angle_alpha   90.00
_cell.angle_beta   90.00
_cell.angle_gamma   90.00
#
_symmetry.space_group_name_H-M   'P 1'
#
loop_
_entity.id
_entity.type
_entity.pdbx_description
1 polymer ?
#
loop_
_entity_poly.entity_id
_entity_poly.type
_entity_poly.pdbx_seq_one_letter_code
_entity_poly.pdbx_strand_id
1 'polypeptide(L)'
;MVLDYFFDKNLVFCLEADNQEQLFDQVATLLEEREIVTPTYREALITREKSFPTGLDMEFLGKNLPNVAIPHTDIVHNLAEKVVIVRLEKPVTFHNMIAPDKEVEVSLLFFIINNSSSSQTNILAQLMDFFTGNG
;
A
#
# COMPACT_ATOMS: atom_id res chain seq x y z
N MET A 1 11.81 -3.06 16.15
CA MET A 1 10.65 -2.19 15.94
C MET A 1 9.45 -3.04 15.57
N VAL A 2 8.26 -2.64 15.98
CA VAL A 2 7.06 -3.44 15.75
C VAL A 2 6.78 -3.70 14.28
N LEU A 3 7.11 -2.74 13.42
CA LEU A 3 6.92 -2.92 11.98
C LEU A 3 7.68 -4.11 11.42
N ASP A 4 8.82 -4.46 12.01
CA ASP A 4 9.62 -5.59 11.53
C ASP A 4 8.84 -6.91 11.58
N TYR A 5 7.89 -7.01 12.49
CA TYR A 5 7.03 -8.19 12.60
C TYR A 5 6.18 -8.40 11.33
N PHE A 6 5.75 -7.30 10.71
CA PHE A 6 4.87 -7.35 9.55
C PHE A 6 5.63 -7.42 8.23
N PHE A 7 6.89 -7.02 8.21
CA PHE A 7 7.69 -7.04 7.00
C PHE A 7 8.24 -8.43 6.73
N ASP A 8 8.09 -8.88 5.51
CA ASP A 8 8.59 -10.16 5.05
C ASP A 8 9.37 -9.91 3.77
N LYS A 9 10.65 -10.24 3.75
CA LYS A 9 11.48 -10.03 2.56
C LYS A 9 10.98 -10.80 1.34
N ASN A 10 10.16 -11.83 1.55
CA ASN A 10 9.54 -12.58 0.46
C ASN A 10 8.34 -11.84 -0.13
N LEU A 11 7.91 -10.74 0.49
CA LEU A 11 6.80 -9.91 0.05
C LEU A 11 7.29 -8.53 -0.40
N VAL A 12 8.48 -8.47 -0.98
CA VAL A 12 9.01 -7.26 -1.60
C VAL A 12 9.12 -7.53 -3.10
N PHE A 13 8.44 -6.73 -3.89
CA PHE A 13 8.35 -6.94 -5.34
C PHE A 13 8.76 -5.69 -6.10
N CYS A 14 9.40 -5.89 -7.26
CA CYS A 14 9.64 -4.82 -8.23
C CYS A 14 8.74 -5.09 -9.41
N LEU A 15 7.84 -4.16 -9.70
CA LEU A 15 6.82 -4.33 -10.73
C LEU A 15 6.80 -3.16 -11.70
N GLU A 16 6.16 -3.36 -12.84
CA GLU A 16 5.90 -2.32 -13.81
C GLU A 16 4.43 -2.38 -14.19
N ALA A 17 3.76 -1.23 -14.18
CA ALA A 17 2.35 -1.12 -14.55
C ALA A 17 2.09 0.24 -15.15
N ASP A 18 1.10 0.33 -16.02
CA ASP A 18 0.73 1.58 -16.68
C ASP A 18 -0.28 2.38 -15.89
N ASN A 19 -1.04 1.73 -15.01
CA ASN A 19 -2.08 2.39 -14.22
C ASN A 19 -2.38 1.57 -12.96
N GLN A 20 -3.24 2.12 -12.10
CA GLN A 20 -3.60 1.48 -10.84
C GLN A 20 -4.25 0.11 -11.03
N GLU A 21 -5.13 -0.02 -12.01
CA GLU A 21 -5.83 -1.28 -12.22
C GLU A 21 -4.87 -2.40 -12.56
N GLN A 22 -3.91 -2.13 -13.45
CA GLN A 22 -2.87 -3.11 -13.78
C GLN A 22 -2.03 -3.45 -12.56
N LEU A 23 -1.64 -2.43 -11.80
CA LEU A 23 -0.84 -2.62 -10.60
C LEU A 23 -1.57 -3.49 -9.58
N PHE A 24 -2.81 -3.14 -9.27
CA PHE A 24 -3.60 -3.87 -8.28
C PHE A 24 -3.89 -5.29 -8.74
N ASP A 25 -4.11 -5.49 -10.04
CA ASP A 25 -4.31 -6.82 -10.59
C ASP A 25 -3.07 -7.70 -10.40
N GLN A 26 -1.90 -7.16 -10.69
CA GLN A 26 -0.64 -7.89 -10.50
C GLN A 26 -0.41 -8.24 -9.03
N VAL A 27 -0.60 -7.26 -8.14
CA VAL A 27 -0.39 -7.46 -6.70
C VAL A 27 -1.39 -8.46 -6.15
N ALA A 28 -2.67 -8.32 -6.52
CA ALA A 28 -3.70 -9.23 -6.03
C ALA A 28 -3.40 -10.68 -6.46
N THR A 29 -2.96 -10.87 -7.70
CA THR A 29 -2.59 -12.20 -8.18
C THR A 29 -1.46 -12.80 -7.34
N LEU A 30 -0.43 -12.00 -7.06
CA LEU A 30 0.70 -12.45 -6.24
C LEU A 30 0.26 -12.83 -4.83
N LEU A 31 -0.64 -12.06 -4.25
CA LEU A 31 -1.10 -12.31 -2.88
C LEU A 31 -2.10 -13.45 -2.80
N GLU A 32 -2.95 -13.62 -3.81
CA GLU A 32 -3.87 -14.75 -3.89
C GLU A 32 -3.11 -16.07 -4.01
N GLU A 33 -2.07 -16.10 -4.83
CA GLU A 33 -1.22 -17.28 -4.99
C GLU A 33 -0.56 -17.70 -3.69
N ARG A 34 -0.32 -16.76 -2.80
CA ARG A 34 0.31 -17.00 -1.50
C ARG A 34 -0.71 -17.20 -0.38
N GLU A 35 -2.00 -17.18 -0.73
CA GLU A 35 -3.09 -17.35 0.22
C GLU A 35 -3.07 -16.32 1.36
N ILE A 36 -2.62 -15.10 1.05
CA ILE A 36 -2.58 -13.99 2.00
C ILE A 36 -3.88 -13.21 1.98
N VAL A 37 -4.61 -13.25 0.86
CA VAL A 37 -5.87 -12.55 0.68
C VAL A 37 -6.90 -13.45 0.02
N THR A 38 -8.18 -13.08 0.16
CA THR A 38 -9.27 -13.79 -0.50
C THR A 38 -9.40 -13.37 -1.96
N PRO A 39 -10.11 -14.14 -2.79
CA PRO A 39 -10.36 -13.75 -4.19
C PRO A 39 -11.12 -12.44 -4.36
N THR A 40 -11.77 -11.94 -3.30
CA THR A 40 -12.51 -10.68 -3.34
C THR A 40 -11.61 -9.47 -3.11
N TYR A 41 -10.36 -9.68 -2.75
CA TYR A 41 -9.42 -8.60 -2.41
C TYR A 41 -9.20 -7.64 -3.59
N ARG A 42 -9.01 -8.18 -4.78
CA ARG A 42 -8.71 -7.38 -5.98
C ARG A 42 -9.74 -6.30 -6.22
N GLU A 43 -11.00 -6.68 -6.28
CA GLU A 43 -12.09 -5.74 -6.54
C GLU A 43 -12.26 -4.76 -5.39
N ALA A 44 -12.14 -5.25 -4.15
CA ALA A 44 -12.24 -4.41 -2.96
C ALA A 44 -11.15 -3.34 -2.94
N LEU A 45 -9.93 -3.71 -3.31
CA LEU A 45 -8.80 -2.80 -3.35
C LEU A 45 -9.02 -1.68 -4.37
N ILE A 46 -9.44 -2.05 -5.58
CA ILE A 46 -9.71 -1.08 -6.64
C ILE A 46 -10.82 -0.12 -6.22
N THR A 47 -11.91 -0.65 -5.70
CA THR A 47 -13.06 0.15 -5.29
C THR A 47 -12.69 1.11 -4.16
N ARG A 48 -11.98 0.61 -3.16
CA ARG A 48 -11.63 1.42 -2.00
C ARG A 48 -10.68 2.56 -2.38
N GLU A 49 -9.70 2.30 -3.23
CA GLU A 49 -8.75 3.35 -3.61
C GLU A 49 -9.44 4.50 -4.35
N LYS A 50 -10.50 4.21 -5.10
CA LYS A 50 -11.29 5.25 -5.77
C LYS A 50 -12.04 6.13 -4.79
N SER A 51 -12.53 5.56 -3.70
CA SER A 51 -13.32 6.27 -2.69
C SER A 51 -12.44 6.90 -1.61
N PHE A 52 -11.33 6.26 -1.27
CA PHE A 52 -10.43 6.68 -0.20
C PHE A 52 -8.99 6.58 -0.69
N PRO A 53 -8.51 7.61 -1.43
CA PRO A 53 -7.15 7.59 -1.97
C PRO A 53 -6.09 7.49 -0.88
N THR A 54 -4.97 6.83 -1.19
CA THR A 54 -3.89 6.60 -0.22
C THR A 54 -2.54 7.13 -0.67
N GLY A 55 -2.49 7.95 -1.72
CA GLY A 55 -1.24 8.54 -2.16
C GLY A 55 -0.73 9.58 -1.19
N LEU A 56 0.56 9.57 -0.93
CA LEU A 56 1.21 10.50 -0.01
C LEU A 56 2.36 11.20 -0.73
N ASP A 57 2.30 12.52 -0.78
CA ASP A 57 3.37 13.34 -1.33
C ASP A 57 4.43 13.52 -0.25
N MET A 58 5.63 13.02 -0.51
CA MET A 58 6.73 13.03 0.46
C MET A 58 7.66 14.23 0.28
N GLU A 59 7.33 15.16 -0.60
CA GLU A 59 8.16 16.32 -0.87
C GLU A 59 8.45 17.13 0.38
N PHE A 60 7.50 17.22 1.30
CA PHE A 60 7.67 17.98 2.53
C PHE A 60 8.71 17.37 3.48
N LEU A 61 9.09 16.11 3.28
CA LEU A 61 10.10 15.43 4.09
C LEU A 61 11.49 15.48 3.45
N GLY A 62 11.55 15.69 2.13
CA GLY A 62 12.82 15.77 1.43
C GLY A 62 12.64 15.63 -0.07
N LYS A 63 13.41 16.36 -0.85
CA LYS A 63 13.26 16.39 -2.31
C LYS A 63 13.59 15.08 -3.02
N ASN A 64 14.39 14.25 -2.40
CA ASN A 64 14.86 13.01 -3.02
C ASN A 64 14.07 11.78 -2.59
N LEU A 65 13.01 11.98 -1.79
CA LEU A 65 12.20 10.87 -1.33
C LEU A 65 11.13 10.51 -2.39
N PRO A 66 10.91 9.23 -2.66
CA PRO A 66 9.82 8.84 -3.55
C PRO A 66 8.48 9.11 -2.88
N ASN A 67 7.47 9.42 -3.69
CA ASN A 67 6.12 9.47 -3.18
C ASN A 67 5.64 8.05 -2.94
N VAL A 68 4.82 7.86 -1.92
CA VAL A 68 4.37 6.53 -1.51
C VAL A 68 2.85 6.45 -1.53
N ALA A 69 2.34 5.22 -1.51
CA ALA A 69 0.93 4.95 -1.30
C ALA A 69 0.81 3.80 -0.32
N ILE A 70 -0.30 3.77 0.42
CA ILE A 70 -0.56 2.74 1.42
C ILE A 70 -1.94 2.08 1.18
N PRO A 71 -2.12 1.42 0.03
CA PRO A 71 -3.41 0.80 -0.29
C PRO A 71 -3.79 -0.27 0.72
N HIS A 72 -5.06 -0.33 1.06
CA HIS A 72 -5.58 -1.34 1.99
C HIS A 72 -7.09 -1.53 1.77
N THR A 73 -7.62 -2.60 2.30
CA THR A 73 -9.05 -2.93 2.21
C THR A 73 -9.62 -3.11 3.61
N ASP A 74 -10.94 -3.41 3.64
CA ASP A 74 -11.54 -3.88 4.87
C ASP A 74 -10.93 -5.24 5.23
N ILE A 75 -10.91 -5.54 6.53
CA ILE A 75 -10.23 -6.72 7.07
C ILE A 75 -10.79 -8.05 6.55
N VAL A 76 -12.04 -8.07 6.10
CA VAL A 76 -12.70 -9.32 5.66
C VAL A 76 -12.02 -9.96 4.45
N HIS A 77 -11.26 -9.18 3.68
CA HIS A 77 -10.58 -9.66 2.48
C HIS A 77 -9.17 -10.18 2.76
N ASN A 78 -8.71 -10.07 4.00
CA ASN A 78 -7.34 -10.39 4.38
C ASN A 78 -7.27 -11.67 5.20
N LEU A 79 -6.29 -12.52 4.90
CA LEU A 79 -6.10 -13.81 5.56
C LEU A 79 -4.86 -13.84 6.46
N ALA A 80 -4.11 -12.73 6.51
CA ALA A 80 -2.86 -12.66 7.26
C ALA A 80 -2.60 -11.24 7.72
N GLU A 81 -1.55 -11.05 8.50
CA GLU A 81 -1.06 -9.73 8.92
C GLU A 81 0.32 -9.52 8.33
N LYS A 82 0.40 -8.77 7.23
CA LYS A 82 1.64 -8.51 6.50
C LYS A 82 1.63 -7.12 5.92
N VAL A 83 2.82 -6.58 5.66
CA VAL A 83 3.00 -5.39 4.86
C VAL A 83 3.75 -5.81 3.60
N VAL A 84 3.14 -5.59 2.45
CA VAL A 84 3.73 -5.95 1.15
C VAL A 84 4.32 -4.69 0.54
N ILE A 85 5.61 -4.76 0.21
CA ILE A 85 6.33 -3.61 -0.36
C ILE A 85 6.45 -3.81 -1.86
N VAL A 86 6.00 -2.80 -2.63
CA VAL A 86 6.11 -2.82 -4.08
C VAL A 86 6.89 -1.59 -4.53
N ARG A 87 7.94 -1.83 -5.29
CA ARG A 87 8.71 -0.78 -5.92
C ARG A 87 8.40 -0.80 -7.41
N LEU A 88 8.05 0.36 -7.97
CA LEU A 88 7.67 0.48 -9.37
C LEU A 88 8.85 0.99 -10.19
N GLU A 89 9.05 0.41 -11.37
CA GLU A 89 10.08 0.86 -12.29
C GLU A 89 9.73 2.21 -12.92
N LYS A 90 8.42 2.48 -13.07
CA LYS A 90 7.94 3.80 -13.48
C LYS A 90 6.77 4.18 -12.58
N PRO A 91 6.61 5.48 -12.29
CA PRO A 91 5.55 5.92 -11.39
C PRO A 91 4.16 5.61 -11.92
N VAL A 92 3.23 5.37 -11.00
CA VAL A 92 1.80 5.23 -11.30
C VAL A 92 1.06 6.34 -10.58
N THR A 93 0.09 6.94 -11.24
CA THR A 93 -0.66 8.04 -10.68
C THR A 93 -1.65 7.56 -9.64
N PHE A 94 -1.58 8.15 -8.45
CA PHE A 94 -2.54 7.98 -7.37
C PHE A 94 -3.13 9.34 -7.04
N HIS A 95 -4.14 9.35 -6.18
CA HIS A 95 -4.68 10.60 -5.65
C HIS A 95 -4.22 10.78 -4.21
N ASN A 96 -4.06 12.03 -3.80
CA ASN A 96 -3.54 12.36 -2.48
C ASN A 96 -4.57 12.03 -1.40
N MET A 97 -4.13 11.39 -0.33
CA MET A 97 -4.99 10.98 0.78
C MET A 97 -5.64 12.19 1.47
N ILE A 98 -4.90 13.27 1.61
CA ILE A 98 -5.36 14.47 2.31
C ILE A 98 -6.13 15.40 1.37
N ALA A 99 -5.70 15.47 0.10
CA ALA A 99 -6.30 16.33 -0.91
C ALA A 99 -6.63 15.48 -2.14
N PRO A 100 -7.76 14.75 -2.14
CA PRO A 100 -8.07 13.78 -3.22
C PRO A 100 -8.15 14.36 -4.62
N ASP A 101 -8.27 15.68 -4.76
CA ASP A 101 -8.26 16.35 -6.06
C ASP A 101 -6.87 16.40 -6.68
N LYS A 102 -5.84 16.19 -5.88
CA LYS A 102 -4.46 16.26 -6.34
C LYS A 102 -3.94 14.89 -6.71
N GLU A 103 -3.22 14.83 -7.82
CA GLU A 103 -2.56 13.59 -8.24
C GLU A 103 -1.17 13.50 -7.64
N VAL A 104 -0.75 12.26 -7.35
CA VAL A 104 0.56 11.98 -6.79
C VAL A 104 1.17 10.86 -7.62
N GLU A 105 2.36 11.10 -8.18
CA GLU A 105 3.09 10.08 -8.92
C GLU A 105 3.84 9.20 -7.92
N VAL A 106 3.42 7.95 -7.81
CA VAL A 106 3.88 7.03 -6.77
C VAL A 106 4.80 5.97 -7.36
N SER A 107 5.93 5.75 -6.73
CA SER A 107 6.89 4.72 -7.13
C SER A 107 7.17 3.69 -6.03
N LEU A 108 6.62 3.86 -4.84
CA LEU A 108 6.81 2.94 -3.72
C LEU A 108 5.47 2.75 -3.01
N LEU A 109 5.10 1.49 -2.78
CA LEU A 109 3.82 1.19 -2.15
C LEU A 109 4.01 0.25 -0.98
N PHE A 110 3.18 0.46 0.04
CA PHE A 110 3.08 -0.42 1.21
C PHE A 110 1.64 -0.92 1.28
N PHE A 111 1.41 -2.13 0.77
CA PHE A 111 0.07 -2.73 0.83
C PHE A 111 -0.11 -3.33 2.23
N ILE A 112 -1.08 -2.81 2.96
CA ILE A 112 -1.34 -3.26 4.33
C ILE A 112 -2.35 -4.39 4.29
N ILE A 113 -1.89 -5.57 4.67
CA ILE A 113 -2.73 -6.77 4.75
C ILE A 113 -2.92 -7.06 6.22
N ASN A 114 -4.16 -6.99 6.67
CA ASN A 114 -4.43 -7.08 8.09
C ASN A 114 -5.84 -7.62 8.32
N ASN A 115 -5.99 -8.56 9.24
CA ASN A 115 -7.26 -9.21 9.53
C ASN A 115 -7.88 -8.79 10.86
N SER A 116 -7.40 -7.69 11.44
CA SER A 116 -7.92 -7.12 12.68
C SER A 116 -7.95 -5.61 12.56
N SER A 117 -9.09 -4.97 12.85
CA SER A 117 -9.22 -3.52 12.72
C SER A 117 -8.28 -2.76 13.66
N SER A 118 -8.05 -3.27 14.85
CA SER A 118 -7.14 -2.61 15.80
C SER A 118 -5.69 -2.65 15.33
N SER A 119 -5.22 -3.78 14.81
CA SER A 119 -3.86 -3.84 14.32
C SER A 119 -3.70 -3.09 13.00
N GLN A 120 -4.75 -2.98 12.17
CA GLN A 120 -4.67 -2.15 10.97
C GLN A 120 -4.40 -0.69 11.32
N THR A 121 -5.11 -0.15 12.30
CA THR A 121 -4.91 1.21 12.78
C THR A 121 -3.48 1.39 13.31
N ASN A 122 -2.97 0.43 14.08
CA ASN A 122 -1.62 0.48 14.62
C ASN A 122 -0.55 0.48 13.53
N ILE A 123 -0.74 -0.36 12.50
CA ILE A 123 0.21 -0.43 11.39
C ILE A 123 0.26 0.90 10.63
N LEU A 124 -0.90 1.48 10.37
CA LEU A 124 -0.97 2.78 9.68
C LEU A 124 -0.26 3.87 10.48
N ALA A 125 -0.51 3.92 11.79
CA ALA A 125 0.14 4.92 12.66
C ALA A 125 1.65 4.74 12.66
N GLN A 126 2.13 3.51 12.74
CA GLN A 126 3.57 3.23 12.76
C GLN A 126 4.24 3.55 11.43
N LEU A 127 3.57 3.29 10.31
CA LEU A 127 4.08 3.68 9.01
C LEU A 127 4.21 5.19 8.88
N MET A 128 3.22 5.93 9.36
CA MET A 128 3.29 7.38 9.32
C MET A 128 4.45 7.91 10.18
N ASP A 129 4.68 7.33 11.36
CA ASP A 129 5.81 7.69 12.19
C ASP A 129 7.14 7.38 11.50
N PHE A 130 7.21 6.25 10.81
CA PHE A 130 8.39 5.86 10.06
C PHE A 130 8.68 6.87 8.95
N PHE A 131 7.65 7.27 8.19
CA PHE A 131 7.81 8.22 7.09
C PHE A 131 8.23 9.60 7.57
N THR A 132 7.83 9.98 8.78
CA THR A 132 8.20 11.30 9.33
C THR A 132 9.54 11.27 10.08
N GLY A 133 10.24 10.15 10.05
CA GLY A 133 11.58 10.03 10.64
C GLY A 133 11.61 9.70 12.12
N ASN A 134 10.49 9.32 12.69
CA ASN A 134 10.38 8.96 14.11
C ASN A 134 10.49 7.46 14.37
N GLY A 135 10.62 6.69 13.30
CA GLY A 135 10.63 5.25 13.43
C GLY A 135 11.98 4.58 13.55
#